data_318a38bcc833d42d03ae8e5e782f53c5
#
_entry.id   318a38bcc833d42d03ae8e5e782f53c5
#
_cell.length_a   1.000
_cell.length_b   1.000
_cell.length_c   1.000
_cell.angle_alpha   90.00
_cell.angle_beta   90.00
_cell.angle_gamma   90.00
#
_symmetry.space_group_name_H-M   'P 1'
#
loop_
_entity.id
_entity.type
_entity.pdbx_description
1 polymer ?
#
loop_
_entity_poly.entity_id
_entity_poly.type
_entity_poly.pdbx_seq_one_letter_code
_entity_poly.pdbx_strand_id
1 'polypeptide(L)'
;MKKLFTGIALLFVAVGLSQQSNEINATIDPEKGVVEVSQIVTFTNHTNKALDSLYLYDWNHAYNDTSTPLSKKLSEEFNFKFERSRSDEKGKTSIHQILADQKSLQWHRLENKIDIIVIDLIQPLLPGVSQDIFISYTLQLPSSAFTGYGIDAKRNISFKNGFLQFANQSIDGQWYLDSNYGFHDMSASHSTSIFSICFPENYTIIPSAKGDDQEGCWRMS
;
A
#
# COMPACT_ATOMS: atom_id res chain seq x y z
N MET A 1 15.50 -44.79 47.20
CA MET A 1 16.08 -43.98 46.12
C MET A 1 14.93 -43.39 45.30
N LYS A 2 14.58 -42.09 45.49
CA LYS A 2 13.56 -41.38 44.71
C LYS A 2 14.26 -40.70 43.53
N LYS A 3 13.90 -41.12 42.33
CA LYS A 3 14.39 -40.44 41.09
C LYS A 3 13.51 -39.20 40.86
N LEU A 4 14.15 -38.04 40.94
CA LEU A 4 13.54 -36.72 40.59
C LEU A 4 13.63 -36.57 39.08
N PHE A 5 12.49 -36.56 38.38
CA PHE A 5 12.38 -36.20 36.96
C PHE A 5 12.24 -34.71 36.85
N THR A 6 13.29 -34.02 36.45
CA THR A 6 13.22 -32.58 36.12
C THR A 6 12.78 -32.44 34.67
N GLY A 7 11.49 -32.12 34.48
CA GLY A 7 10.96 -31.80 33.16
C GLY A 7 11.38 -30.38 32.78
N ILE A 8 12.18 -30.23 31.72
CA ILE A 8 12.48 -28.94 31.07
C ILE A 8 11.30 -28.61 30.20
N ALA A 9 10.46 -27.67 30.65
CA ALA A 9 9.45 -27.07 29.80
C ALA A 9 10.11 -26.07 28.84
N LEU A 10 10.23 -26.44 27.55
CA LEU A 10 10.59 -25.51 26.49
C LEU A 10 9.40 -24.56 26.25
N LEU A 11 9.53 -23.33 26.72
CA LEU A 11 8.61 -22.27 26.37
C LEU A 11 8.89 -21.83 24.94
N PHE A 12 8.08 -22.28 23.98
CA PHE A 12 8.05 -21.71 22.65
C PHE A 12 7.38 -20.33 22.74
N VAL A 13 8.15 -19.27 22.77
CA VAL A 13 7.64 -17.93 22.52
C VAL A 13 7.38 -17.85 21.02
N ALA A 14 6.13 -18.02 20.62
CA ALA A 14 5.68 -17.68 19.28
C ALA A 14 5.74 -16.14 19.18
N VAL A 15 6.86 -15.60 18.72
CA VAL A 15 6.93 -14.21 18.27
C VAL A 15 6.05 -14.15 17.03
N GLY A 16 4.90 -13.48 17.13
CA GLY A 16 4.07 -13.16 15.97
C GLY A 16 4.88 -12.23 15.06
N LEU A 17 5.54 -12.80 14.07
CA LEU A 17 6.31 -12.05 13.09
C LEU A 17 5.30 -11.33 12.19
N SER A 18 5.14 -10.02 12.38
CA SER A 18 4.50 -9.16 11.37
C SER A 18 5.32 -9.26 10.09
N GLN A 19 4.64 -9.56 8.99
CA GLN A 19 5.28 -9.78 7.69
C GLN A 19 5.93 -8.50 7.14
N GLN A 20 5.43 -7.35 7.59
CA GLN A 20 5.83 -6.04 7.09
C GLN A 20 5.67 -4.99 8.19
N SER A 21 6.56 -4.01 8.20
CA SER A 21 6.33 -2.76 8.92
C SER A 21 6.33 -1.61 7.91
N ASN A 22 5.44 -0.65 8.12
CA ASN A 22 5.32 0.53 7.27
C ASN A 22 5.48 1.78 8.12
N GLU A 23 6.33 2.69 7.68
CA GLU A 23 6.36 4.06 8.17
C GLU A 23 5.95 4.98 7.01
N ILE A 24 4.85 5.70 7.17
CA ILE A 24 4.24 6.51 6.11
C ILE A 24 4.14 7.95 6.58
N ASN A 25 4.83 8.84 5.88
CA ASN A 25 4.73 10.27 6.03
C ASN A 25 4.02 10.83 4.78
N ALA A 26 2.86 11.45 4.96
CA ALA A 26 2.04 11.96 3.88
C ALA A 26 1.63 13.42 4.12
N THR A 27 1.62 14.22 3.08
CA THR A 27 1.08 15.58 3.08
C THR A 27 -0.04 15.67 2.06
N ILE A 28 -1.21 16.10 2.50
CA ILE A 28 -2.41 16.21 1.69
C ILE A 28 -2.62 17.66 1.26
N ASP A 29 -2.78 17.90 -0.04
CA ASP A 29 -3.26 19.15 -0.63
C ASP A 29 -4.67 18.92 -1.20
N PRO A 30 -5.72 19.22 -0.43
CA PRO A 30 -7.09 18.98 -0.88
C PRO A 30 -7.49 19.90 -2.04
N GLU A 31 -6.92 21.09 -2.16
CA GLU A 31 -7.25 22.01 -3.25
C GLU A 31 -6.80 21.48 -4.61
N LYS A 32 -5.67 20.78 -4.63
CA LYS A 32 -5.17 20.09 -5.83
C LYS A 32 -5.65 18.65 -5.96
N GLY A 33 -6.18 18.06 -4.88
CA GLY A 33 -6.50 16.63 -4.82
C GLY A 33 -5.25 15.74 -4.89
N VAL A 34 -4.18 16.17 -4.24
CA VAL A 34 -2.86 15.52 -4.30
C VAL A 34 -2.43 15.09 -2.91
N VAL A 35 -1.78 13.93 -2.83
CA VAL A 35 -1.09 13.45 -1.63
C VAL A 35 0.37 13.17 -1.97
N GLU A 36 1.29 13.86 -1.31
CA GLU A 36 2.72 13.59 -1.40
C GLU A 36 3.11 12.60 -0.30
N VAL A 37 3.83 11.55 -0.66
CA VAL A 37 4.11 10.43 0.24
C VAL A 37 5.60 10.10 0.24
N SER A 38 6.13 9.89 1.43
CA SER A 38 7.41 9.27 1.72
C SER A 38 7.16 8.06 2.62
N GLN A 39 7.53 6.88 2.15
CA GLN A 39 7.19 5.60 2.79
C GLN A 39 8.44 4.75 2.93
N ILE A 40 8.63 4.16 4.12
CA ILE A 40 9.63 3.11 4.34
C ILE A 40 8.88 1.83 4.67
N VAL A 41 9.16 0.77 3.93
CA VAL A 41 8.57 -0.53 4.16
C VAL A 41 9.66 -1.55 4.41
N THR A 42 9.62 -2.20 5.58
CA THR A 42 10.48 -3.35 5.86
C THR A 42 9.77 -4.61 5.38
N PHE A 43 10.30 -5.24 4.35
CA PHE A 43 9.79 -6.50 3.82
C PHE A 43 10.67 -7.66 4.30
N THR A 44 10.06 -8.68 4.90
CA THR A 44 10.75 -9.92 5.31
C THR A 44 10.33 -11.06 4.39
N ASN A 45 11.29 -11.76 3.82
CA ASN A 45 11.03 -12.96 3.01
C ASN A 45 10.71 -14.16 3.91
N HIS A 46 9.41 -14.44 4.11
CA HIS A 46 8.95 -15.61 4.87
C HIS A 46 8.77 -16.86 4.02
N THR A 47 9.13 -16.84 2.75
CA THR A 47 9.06 -18.00 1.87
C THR A 47 10.27 -18.91 2.05
N ASN A 48 10.21 -20.07 1.42
CA ASN A 48 11.33 -21.03 1.39
C ASN A 48 12.26 -20.85 0.19
N LYS A 49 12.10 -19.77 -0.59
CA LYS A 49 12.87 -19.45 -1.80
C LYS A 49 13.46 -18.05 -1.73
N ALA A 50 14.55 -17.84 -2.45
CA ALA A 50 15.05 -16.49 -2.71
C ALA A 50 14.10 -15.74 -3.64
N LEU A 51 13.94 -14.42 -3.42
CA LEU A 51 13.08 -13.54 -4.20
C LEU A 51 13.94 -12.57 -5.00
N ASP A 52 13.78 -12.56 -6.31
CA ASP A 52 14.47 -11.63 -7.22
C ASP A 52 13.68 -10.32 -7.40
N SER A 53 12.37 -10.34 -7.13
CA SER A 53 11.48 -9.20 -7.28
C SER A 53 10.45 -9.14 -6.16
N LEU A 54 10.02 -7.91 -5.84
CA LEU A 54 8.92 -7.64 -4.93
C LEU A 54 7.76 -6.99 -5.68
N TYR A 55 6.53 -7.18 -5.20
CA TYR A 55 5.33 -6.68 -5.86
C TYR A 55 4.53 -5.80 -4.92
N LEU A 56 4.11 -4.61 -5.41
CA LEU A 56 3.27 -3.67 -4.69
C LEU A 56 1.92 -3.52 -5.36
N TYR A 57 0.88 -3.45 -4.55
CA TYR A 57 -0.41 -2.92 -4.96
C TYR A 57 -0.37 -1.39 -5.01
N ASP A 58 -0.87 -0.82 -6.09
CA ASP A 58 -1.07 0.60 -6.28
C ASP A 58 -2.51 0.87 -6.73
N TRP A 59 -3.42 0.72 -5.80
CA TRP A 59 -4.85 0.78 -6.10
C TRP A 59 -5.32 2.15 -6.60
N ASN A 60 -4.62 3.23 -6.23
CA ASN A 60 -4.91 4.54 -6.79
C ASN A 60 -4.69 4.59 -8.30
N HIS A 61 -3.67 3.88 -8.80
CA HIS A 61 -3.36 3.86 -10.22
C HIS A 61 -4.37 3.09 -11.08
N ALA A 62 -5.20 2.24 -10.47
CA ALA A 62 -6.31 1.59 -11.17
C ALA A 62 -7.31 2.59 -11.77
N TYR A 63 -7.37 3.81 -11.22
CA TYR A 63 -8.20 4.91 -11.73
C TYR A 63 -7.52 5.74 -12.82
N ASN A 64 -6.38 5.34 -13.33
CA ASN A 64 -5.63 6.13 -14.34
C ASN A 64 -6.18 5.97 -15.76
N ASP A 65 -6.67 4.80 -16.09
CA ASP A 65 -7.03 4.44 -17.46
C ASP A 65 -8.33 3.64 -17.53
N THR A 66 -9.04 3.78 -18.65
CA THR A 66 -10.31 3.05 -18.90
C THR A 66 -10.12 1.60 -19.35
N SER A 67 -8.90 1.18 -19.64
CA SER A 67 -8.57 -0.22 -19.97
C SER A 67 -8.39 -1.11 -18.73
N THR A 68 -8.34 -0.51 -17.52
CA THR A 68 -8.10 -1.23 -16.26
C THR A 68 -9.21 -2.22 -15.91
N PRO A 69 -8.90 -3.27 -15.12
CA PRO A 69 -9.91 -4.16 -14.57
C PRO A 69 -11.03 -3.43 -13.82
N LEU A 70 -10.69 -2.36 -13.07
CA LEU A 70 -11.65 -1.50 -12.38
C LEU A 70 -12.65 -0.88 -13.36
N SER A 71 -12.17 -0.28 -14.46
CA SER A 71 -13.04 0.35 -15.45
C SER A 71 -13.99 -0.66 -16.09
N LYS A 72 -13.49 -1.83 -16.47
CA LYS A 72 -14.31 -2.92 -17.02
C LYS A 72 -15.40 -3.33 -16.06
N LYS A 73 -15.05 -3.52 -14.78
CA LYS A 73 -16.01 -3.90 -13.74
C LYS A 73 -17.11 -2.85 -13.55
N LEU A 74 -16.73 -1.57 -13.46
CA LEU A 74 -17.70 -0.47 -13.36
C LEU A 74 -18.66 -0.45 -14.57
N SER A 75 -18.15 -0.65 -15.78
CA SER A 75 -18.97 -0.70 -17.00
C SER A 75 -19.91 -1.90 -17.03
N GLU A 76 -19.46 -3.09 -16.57
CA GLU A 76 -20.31 -4.28 -16.40
C GLU A 76 -21.47 -4.06 -15.42
N GLU A 77 -21.26 -3.19 -14.43
CA GLU A 77 -22.27 -2.78 -13.43
C GLU A 77 -23.09 -1.55 -13.88
N PHE A 78 -23.01 -1.20 -15.17
CA PHE A 78 -23.69 -0.04 -15.75
C PHE A 78 -23.30 1.32 -15.13
N ASN A 79 -22.16 1.39 -14.46
CA ASN A 79 -21.59 2.62 -13.94
C ASN A 79 -20.56 3.20 -14.92
N PHE A 80 -21.03 4.02 -15.85
CA PHE A 80 -20.20 4.64 -16.89
C PHE A 80 -19.56 5.97 -16.48
N LYS A 81 -19.64 6.38 -15.20
CA LYS A 81 -19.08 7.66 -14.74
C LYS A 81 -17.57 7.73 -14.97
N PHE A 82 -16.86 6.64 -14.65
CA PHE A 82 -15.42 6.58 -14.84
C PHE A 82 -15.02 6.60 -16.32
N GLU A 83 -15.69 5.83 -17.16
CA GLU A 83 -15.43 5.78 -18.61
C GLU A 83 -15.59 7.17 -19.27
N ARG A 84 -16.59 7.93 -18.84
CA ARG A 84 -16.93 9.25 -19.38
C ARG A 84 -16.25 10.41 -18.69
N SER A 85 -15.38 10.12 -17.70
CA SER A 85 -14.70 11.14 -16.92
C SER A 85 -13.58 11.82 -17.70
N ARG A 86 -13.28 13.05 -17.30
CA ARG A 86 -12.14 13.80 -17.83
C ARG A 86 -10.85 13.27 -17.20
N SER A 87 -9.71 13.61 -17.82
CA SER A 87 -8.39 13.19 -17.33
C SER A 87 -8.04 13.76 -15.95
N ASP A 88 -8.55 14.94 -15.61
CA ASP A 88 -8.33 15.60 -14.31
C ASP A 88 -9.21 15.03 -13.18
N GLU A 89 -10.20 14.19 -13.50
CA GLU A 89 -11.02 13.45 -12.54
C GLU A 89 -10.46 12.05 -12.25
N LYS A 90 -9.43 11.62 -12.98
CA LYS A 90 -8.81 10.29 -12.85
C LYS A 90 -7.71 10.27 -11.80
N GLY A 91 -7.50 9.09 -11.20
CA GLY A 91 -6.42 8.86 -10.25
C GLY A 91 -5.13 8.48 -10.94
N LYS A 92 -4.00 8.87 -10.35
CA LYS A 92 -2.69 8.50 -10.86
C LYS A 92 -1.67 8.46 -9.72
N THR A 93 -0.81 7.46 -9.73
CA THR A 93 0.36 7.42 -8.86
C THR A 93 1.61 7.67 -9.70
N SER A 94 2.38 8.68 -9.30
CA SER A 94 3.67 9.02 -9.89
C SER A 94 4.78 8.64 -8.91
N ILE A 95 5.54 7.60 -9.23
CA ILE A 95 6.70 7.17 -8.45
C ILE A 95 7.88 8.06 -8.80
N HIS A 96 8.51 8.66 -7.78
CA HIS A 96 9.69 9.50 -7.94
C HIS A 96 10.96 8.70 -7.68
N GLN A 97 10.93 7.84 -6.66
CA GLN A 97 12.11 7.10 -6.24
C GLN A 97 11.73 5.80 -5.52
N ILE A 98 12.46 4.73 -5.80
CA ILE A 98 12.45 3.50 -5.04
C ILE A 98 13.90 3.14 -4.72
N LEU A 99 14.24 3.02 -3.44
CA LEU A 99 15.60 2.73 -2.99
C LEU A 99 15.63 1.53 -2.03
N ALA A 100 16.71 0.76 -2.12
CA ALA A 100 17.16 -0.14 -1.06
C ALA A 100 18.64 0.15 -0.79
N ASP A 101 19.03 0.25 0.48
CA ASP A 101 20.41 0.57 0.89
C ASP A 101 20.98 1.80 0.15
N GLN A 102 20.17 2.86 -0.01
CA GLN A 102 20.48 4.10 -0.73
C GLN A 102 20.76 3.93 -2.23
N LYS A 103 20.52 2.74 -2.80
CA LYS A 103 20.67 2.48 -4.24
C LYS A 103 19.30 2.46 -4.91
N SER A 104 19.20 3.08 -6.07
CA SER A 104 17.98 3.07 -6.88
C SER A 104 17.68 1.67 -7.40
N LEU A 105 16.44 1.23 -7.20
CA LEU A 105 15.93 -0.02 -7.75
C LEU A 105 15.23 0.24 -9.08
N GLN A 106 15.35 -0.70 -10.01
CA GLN A 106 14.52 -0.72 -11.21
C GLN A 106 13.13 -1.17 -10.85
N TRP A 107 12.15 -0.60 -11.53
CA TRP A 107 10.76 -0.98 -11.33
C TRP A 107 9.95 -0.77 -12.62
N HIS A 108 8.86 -1.50 -12.74
CA HIS A 108 7.91 -1.36 -13.84
C HIS A 108 6.50 -1.73 -13.38
N ARG A 109 5.48 -1.47 -14.21
CA ARG A 109 4.11 -1.91 -13.99
C ARG A 109 3.80 -3.13 -14.86
N LEU A 110 2.95 -4.04 -14.36
CA LEU A 110 2.48 -5.14 -15.19
C LEU A 110 1.56 -4.60 -16.29
N GLU A 111 1.78 -5.03 -17.54
CA GLU A 111 1.06 -4.53 -18.72
C GLU A 111 -0.47 -4.68 -18.59
N ASN A 112 -0.94 -5.83 -18.07
CA ASN A 112 -2.37 -6.12 -17.93
C ASN A 112 -2.96 -5.72 -16.57
N LYS A 113 -2.13 -5.24 -15.63
CA LYS A 113 -2.47 -4.86 -14.26
C LYS A 113 -1.60 -3.68 -13.85
N ILE A 114 -1.90 -2.51 -14.42
CA ILE A 114 -1.09 -1.28 -14.23
C ILE A 114 -1.09 -0.77 -12.78
N ASP A 115 -1.97 -1.29 -11.95
CA ASP A 115 -2.06 -1.10 -10.51
C ASP A 115 -1.20 -2.09 -9.69
N ILE A 116 -0.34 -2.85 -10.37
CA ILE A 116 0.70 -3.69 -9.77
C ILE A 116 2.07 -3.17 -10.20
N ILE A 117 2.91 -2.85 -9.22
CA ILE A 117 4.31 -2.46 -9.42
C ILE A 117 5.19 -3.66 -9.13
N VAL A 118 6.15 -3.90 -10.00
CA VAL A 118 7.25 -4.88 -9.83
C VAL A 118 8.51 -4.10 -9.50
N ILE A 119 9.20 -4.48 -8.46
CA ILE A 119 10.50 -3.93 -8.05
C ILE A 119 11.54 -5.02 -8.21
N ASP A 120 12.56 -4.77 -9.04
CA ASP A 120 13.66 -5.71 -9.26
C ASP A 120 14.73 -5.48 -8.20
N LEU A 121 15.05 -6.52 -7.43
CA LEU A 121 16.07 -6.46 -6.39
C LEU A 121 17.47 -6.54 -7.02
N ILE A 122 18.44 -5.79 -6.47
CA ILE A 122 19.83 -5.85 -6.92
C ILE A 122 20.47 -7.21 -6.64
N GLN A 123 20.06 -7.81 -5.54
CA GLN A 123 20.44 -9.17 -5.13
C GLN A 123 19.21 -9.93 -4.62
N PRO A 124 19.13 -11.23 -4.85
CA PRO A 124 18.02 -12.02 -4.35
C PRO A 124 17.87 -11.94 -2.83
N LEU A 125 16.66 -11.67 -2.34
CA LEU A 125 16.34 -11.66 -0.92
C LEU A 125 16.15 -13.09 -0.42
N LEU A 126 17.08 -13.57 0.38
CA LEU A 126 17.08 -14.94 0.90
C LEU A 126 15.95 -15.18 1.92
N PRO A 127 15.52 -16.45 2.12
CA PRO A 127 14.57 -16.80 3.16
C PRO A 127 14.99 -16.29 4.54
N GLY A 128 14.04 -15.66 5.26
CA GLY A 128 14.25 -15.10 6.60
C GLY A 128 14.98 -13.75 6.63
N VAL A 129 15.43 -13.23 5.48
CA VAL A 129 16.12 -11.93 5.41
C VAL A 129 15.08 -10.81 5.20
N SER A 130 15.33 -9.66 5.82
CA SER A 130 14.52 -8.44 5.67
C SER A 130 15.27 -7.39 4.84
N GLN A 131 14.51 -6.58 4.09
CA GLN A 131 15.01 -5.46 3.31
C GLN A 131 14.12 -4.25 3.53
N ASP A 132 14.74 -3.11 3.85
CA ASP A 132 14.05 -1.82 3.88
C ASP A 132 13.99 -1.23 2.47
N ILE A 133 12.80 -0.88 2.07
CA ILE A 133 12.52 -0.21 0.78
C ILE A 133 11.96 1.18 1.07
N PHE A 134 12.68 2.19 0.66
CA PHE A 134 12.19 3.57 0.65
C PHE A 134 11.50 3.87 -0.66
N ILE A 135 10.30 4.48 -0.59
CA ILE A 135 9.50 4.86 -1.75
C ILE A 135 9.02 6.30 -1.58
N SER A 136 9.26 7.14 -2.58
CA SER A 136 8.72 8.49 -2.66
C SER A 136 7.82 8.60 -3.88
N TYR A 137 6.59 9.11 -3.68
CA TYR A 137 5.59 9.17 -4.74
C TYR A 137 4.52 10.22 -4.48
N THR A 138 3.80 10.59 -5.54
CA THR A 138 2.65 11.48 -5.48
C THR A 138 1.40 10.74 -5.96
N LEU A 139 0.31 10.88 -5.22
CA LEU A 139 -1.01 10.41 -5.59
C LEU A 139 -1.83 11.61 -6.10
N GLN A 140 -2.28 11.56 -7.36
CA GLN A 140 -3.42 12.35 -7.82
C GLN A 140 -4.66 11.54 -7.49
N LEU A 141 -5.54 12.09 -6.64
CA LEU A 141 -6.74 11.39 -6.20
C LEU A 141 -7.82 11.41 -7.29
N PRO A 142 -8.52 10.29 -7.53
CA PRO A 142 -9.66 10.27 -8.45
C PRO A 142 -10.89 10.98 -7.85
N SER A 143 -11.87 11.24 -8.70
CA SER A 143 -13.20 11.66 -8.23
C SER A 143 -13.84 10.55 -7.39
N SER A 144 -14.28 10.89 -6.18
CA SER A 144 -14.97 9.94 -5.28
C SER A 144 -16.33 9.48 -5.84
N ALA A 145 -16.84 10.14 -6.89
CA ALA A 145 -18.08 9.76 -7.56
C ALA A 145 -18.01 8.38 -8.25
N PHE A 146 -16.81 7.81 -8.44
CA PHE A 146 -16.63 6.50 -9.08
C PHE A 146 -16.95 5.36 -8.12
N THR A 147 -16.31 5.35 -6.96
CA THR A 147 -16.39 4.23 -5.99
C THR A 147 -16.49 4.68 -4.53
N GLY A 148 -16.51 5.99 -4.28
CA GLY A 148 -16.43 6.56 -2.92
C GLY A 148 -14.99 6.82 -2.44
N TYR A 149 -13.96 6.29 -3.12
CA TYR A 149 -12.56 6.62 -2.87
C TYR A 149 -12.15 7.86 -3.69
N GLY A 150 -11.37 8.76 -3.09
CA GLY A 150 -10.84 9.94 -3.75
C GLY A 150 -11.42 11.25 -3.21
N ILE A 151 -11.57 12.24 -4.07
CA ILE A 151 -11.98 13.60 -3.71
C ILE A 151 -13.35 13.96 -4.32
N ASP A 152 -14.21 14.61 -3.54
CA ASP A 152 -15.51 15.10 -4.00
C ASP A 152 -15.45 16.57 -4.47
N ALA A 153 -16.57 17.07 -4.99
CA ALA A 153 -16.71 18.46 -5.46
C ALA A 153 -16.58 19.51 -4.33
N LYS A 154 -16.73 19.11 -3.08
CA LYS A 154 -16.57 19.98 -1.90
C LYS A 154 -15.16 19.87 -1.30
N ARG A 155 -14.24 19.18 -1.96
CA ARG A 155 -12.88 18.91 -1.53
C ARG A 155 -12.77 18.00 -0.30
N ASN A 156 -13.84 17.27 0.06
CA ASN A 156 -13.71 16.20 1.05
C ASN A 156 -12.98 15.02 0.41
N ILE A 157 -12.07 14.41 1.19
CA ILE A 157 -11.27 13.28 0.75
C ILE A 157 -11.70 12.04 1.53
N SER A 158 -12.02 10.97 0.80
CA SER A 158 -12.20 9.63 1.31
C SER A 158 -11.01 8.77 0.90
N PHE A 159 -10.19 8.38 1.86
CA PHE A 159 -8.92 7.72 1.61
C PHE A 159 -8.89 6.32 2.23
N LYS A 160 -9.12 5.30 1.41
CA LYS A 160 -9.08 3.89 1.80
C LYS A 160 -8.10 3.13 0.88
N ASN A 161 -7.15 2.41 1.45
CA ASN A 161 -6.15 1.61 0.71
C ASN A 161 -5.37 2.39 -0.37
N GLY A 162 -5.18 3.69 -0.16
CA GLY A 162 -4.52 4.57 -1.15
C GLY A 162 -3.01 4.51 -1.13
N PHE A 163 -2.38 4.08 -0.02
CA PHE A 163 -0.93 3.92 0.06
C PHE A 163 -0.47 2.62 -0.60
N LEU A 164 0.77 2.61 -1.09
CA LEU A 164 1.40 1.42 -1.65
C LEU A 164 1.55 0.33 -0.59
N GLN A 165 1.25 -0.91 -0.95
CA GLN A 165 1.33 -2.06 -0.05
C GLN A 165 1.94 -3.23 -0.79
N PHE A 166 2.81 -4.03 -0.12
CA PHE A 166 3.28 -5.26 -0.72
C PHE A 166 2.13 -6.24 -0.96
N ALA A 167 2.17 -6.88 -2.11
CA ALA A 167 1.24 -7.94 -2.44
C ALA A 167 1.44 -9.14 -1.48
N ASN A 168 0.36 -9.88 -1.25
CA ASN A 168 0.42 -11.09 -0.46
C ASN A 168 1.20 -12.19 -1.19
N GLN A 169 1.81 -13.07 -0.41
CA GLN A 169 2.61 -14.17 -0.91
C GLN A 169 2.32 -15.46 -0.15
N SER A 170 2.30 -16.58 -0.85
CA SER A 170 2.26 -17.88 -0.24
C SER A 170 3.65 -18.33 0.26
N ILE A 171 3.70 -19.35 1.13
CA ILE A 171 4.95 -19.85 1.71
C ILE A 171 5.91 -20.43 0.66
N ASP A 172 5.41 -20.91 -0.46
CA ASP A 172 6.17 -21.42 -1.60
C ASP A 172 6.58 -20.34 -2.61
N GLY A 173 6.33 -19.05 -2.28
CA GLY A 173 6.80 -17.90 -3.02
C GLY A 173 5.89 -17.45 -4.17
N GLN A 174 4.65 -17.95 -4.25
CA GLN A 174 3.68 -17.47 -5.23
C GLN A 174 3.06 -16.15 -4.76
N TRP A 175 3.10 -15.13 -5.61
CA TRP A 175 2.46 -13.83 -5.37
C TRP A 175 0.98 -13.84 -5.76
N TYR A 176 0.15 -13.25 -4.93
CA TYR A 176 -1.26 -12.96 -5.23
C TYR A 176 -1.34 -11.55 -5.79
N LEU A 177 -1.62 -11.43 -7.08
CA LEU A 177 -1.56 -10.15 -7.80
C LEU A 177 -2.96 -9.76 -8.26
N ASP A 178 -3.79 -9.33 -7.29
CA ASP A 178 -5.16 -8.92 -7.57
C ASP A 178 -5.23 -7.42 -7.86
N SER A 179 -5.82 -7.08 -9.02
CA SER A 179 -6.11 -5.69 -9.36
C SER A 179 -7.25 -5.13 -8.52
N ASN A 180 -7.29 -3.81 -8.38
CA ASN A 180 -8.43 -3.12 -7.79
C ASN A 180 -9.66 -3.25 -8.69
N TYR A 181 -10.72 -3.86 -8.16
CA TYR A 181 -12.04 -3.95 -8.78
C TYR A 181 -13.09 -3.04 -8.13
N GLY A 182 -12.69 -2.18 -7.18
CA GLY A 182 -13.53 -1.18 -6.52
C GLY A 182 -14.42 -1.68 -5.39
N PHE A 183 -14.66 -2.99 -5.29
CA PHE A 183 -15.67 -3.57 -4.38
C PHE A 183 -15.11 -4.61 -3.40
N HIS A 184 -13.88 -4.99 -3.54
CA HIS A 184 -13.27 -5.97 -2.65
C HIS A 184 -12.33 -5.30 -1.66
N ASP A 185 -12.41 -5.74 -0.41
CA ASP A 185 -11.37 -5.43 0.54
C ASP A 185 -10.10 -6.15 0.11
N MET A 186 -9.01 -5.40 0.06
CA MET A 186 -7.70 -5.96 -0.20
C MET A 186 -7.38 -6.96 0.90
N SER A 187 -7.02 -8.18 0.54
CA SER A 187 -6.39 -9.09 1.46
C SER A 187 -5.00 -8.55 1.78
N ALA A 188 -4.92 -7.69 2.80
CA ALA A 188 -3.64 -7.16 3.25
C ALA A 188 -2.92 -8.20 4.10
N SER A 189 -1.62 -8.34 3.89
CA SER A 189 -0.77 -9.03 4.86
C SER A 189 -0.79 -8.26 6.19
N HIS A 190 -0.65 -8.98 7.30
CA HIS A 190 -0.55 -8.34 8.61
C HIS A 190 0.68 -7.42 8.64
N SER A 191 0.44 -6.12 8.71
CA SER A 191 1.50 -5.12 8.80
C SER A 191 1.29 -4.24 10.03
N THR A 192 2.37 -3.88 10.70
CA THR A 192 2.37 -2.79 11.66
C THR A 192 2.67 -1.51 10.90
N SER A 193 1.83 -0.50 11.06
CA SER A 193 2.00 0.75 10.31
C SER A 193 2.01 1.94 11.25
N ILE A 194 3.00 2.81 11.06
CA ILE A 194 3.11 4.12 11.69
C ILE A 194 2.74 5.16 10.63
N PHE A 195 1.80 6.03 10.94
CA PHE A 195 1.35 7.08 10.04
C PHE A 195 1.63 8.46 10.63
N SER A 196 2.09 9.37 9.77
CA SER A 196 2.08 10.81 10.01
C SER A 196 1.46 11.48 8.79
N ILE A 197 0.21 11.95 8.92
CA ILE A 197 -0.56 12.53 7.82
C ILE A 197 -0.82 13.99 8.13
N CYS A 198 -0.19 14.89 7.38
CA CYS A 198 -0.33 16.33 7.50
C CYS A 198 -1.37 16.86 6.50
N PHE A 199 -2.16 17.83 6.93
CA PHE A 199 -3.23 18.47 6.15
C PHE A 199 -3.38 19.95 6.56
N PRO A 200 -3.98 20.81 5.72
CA PRO A 200 -4.17 22.22 6.05
C PRO A 200 -5.10 22.40 7.27
N GLU A 201 -4.87 23.46 8.08
CA GLU A 201 -5.58 23.73 9.32
C GLU A 201 -7.11 23.87 9.18
N ASN A 202 -7.59 24.24 7.99
CA ASN A 202 -9.03 24.36 7.71
C ASN A 202 -9.72 23.01 7.40
N TYR A 203 -8.99 21.90 7.47
CA TYR A 203 -9.52 20.55 7.30
C TYR A 203 -9.51 19.78 8.62
N THR A 204 -10.41 18.83 8.74
CA THR A 204 -10.48 17.93 9.89
C THR A 204 -10.35 16.49 9.40
N ILE A 205 -9.49 15.71 10.03
CA ILE A 205 -9.38 14.28 9.76
C ILE A 205 -10.40 13.49 10.60
N ILE A 206 -11.02 12.49 9.98
CA ILE A 206 -11.86 11.50 10.67
C ILE A 206 -11.21 10.14 10.43
N PRO A 207 -10.29 9.72 11.32
CA PRO A 207 -9.54 8.49 11.12
C PRO A 207 -10.39 7.26 11.49
N SER A 208 -10.10 6.13 10.85
CA SER A 208 -10.69 4.82 11.22
C SER A 208 -9.95 4.14 12.40
N ALA A 209 -8.81 4.68 12.82
CA ALA A 209 -8.00 4.16 13.92
C ALA A 209 -7.68 5.27 14.93
N LYS A 210 -7.28 4.87 16.14
CA LYS A 210 -6.88 5.82 17.19
C LYS A 210 -5.52 6.45 16.81
N GLY A 211 -5.40 7.75 17.04
CA GLY A 211 -4.19 8.52 16.84
C GLY A 211 -4.38 9.91 17.45
N ASP A 212 -3.33 10.70 17.45
CA ASP A 212 -3.32 12.05 18.02
C ASP A 212 -3.03 13.08 16.93
N ASP A 213 -3.73 14.23 16.99
CA ASP A 213 -3.37 15.41 16.19
C ASP A 213 -2.23 16.15 16.86
N GLN A 214 -1.12 16.28 16.17
CA GLN A 214 0.06 16.99 16.63
C GLN A 214 0.52 17.96 15.55
N GLU A 215 0.42 19.26 15.84
CA GLU A 215 0.94 20.33 14.96
C GLU A 215 0.40 20.27 13.51
N GLY A 216 -0.91 19.97 13.33
CA GLY A 216 -1.53 19.87 12.01
C GLY A 216 -1.25 18.55 11.27
N CYS A 217 -0.68 17.56 11.96
CA CYS A 217 -0.48 16.21 11.45
C CYS A 217 -1.15 15.20 12.39
N TRP A 218 -1.98 14.32 11.82
CA TRP A 218 -2.51 13.18 12.55
C TRP A 218 -1.47 12.06 12.56
N ARG A 219 -1.19 11.55 13.75
CA ARG A 219 -0.19 10.50 13.98
C ARG A 219 -0.82 9.27 14.63
N MET A 220 -0.42 8.09 14.15
CA MET A 220 -0.78 6.79 14.69
C MET A 220 0.47 5.91 14.75
N SER A 221 0.64 5.17 15.84
CA SER A 221 1.69 4.15 16.02
C SER A 221 1.10 2.85 16.56
#